data_0aa0b28f4523d95ab3461d1099a37dce
#
_entry.id   0aa0b28f4523d95ab3461d1099a37dce
#
_cell.length_a   1.000
_cell.length_b   1.000
_cell.length_c   1.000
_cell.angle_alpha   90.00
_cell.angle_beta   90.00
_cell.angle_gamma   90.00
#
_symmetry.space_group_name_H-M   'P 1'
#
loop_
_entity.id
_entity.type
_entity.pdbx_description
1 polymer ?
#
loop_
_entity_poly.entity_id
_entity_poly.type
_entity_poly.pdbx_seq_one_letter_code
_entity_poly.pdbx_strand_id
1 'polypeptide(L)'
;MNGEDFLQSAIQQFNDYKNLADKTFAQLNEKDFYYSPDGFNNSIAINITHLHGNMLSRWTNFLTEDGEKEWRKRDDEFEPQHYSHEQLMQLWEEGWQVLFRSLESLTPTDLDKIIYIRTKPLTVIDAIHRQLTHYASHVGQIIFLGKHIKRADWQTLSIARGESKGFNEKMKK
;
A
#
# COMPACT_ATOMS: atom_id res chain seq x y z
N MET A 1 9.42 -13.76 19.29
CA MET A 1 8.27 -13.68 18.35
C MET A 1 8.28 -14.99 17.60
N ASN A 2 7.21 -15.75 17.62
CA ASN A 2 7.12 -16.93 16.78
C ASN A 2 6.71 -16.54 15.35
N GLY A 3 6.82 -17.45 14.38
CA GLY A 3 6.55 -17.13 12.98
C GLY A 3 5.09 -16.76 12.71
N GLU A 4 4.16 -17.29 13.50
CA GLU A 4 2.74 -16.98 13.39
C GLU A 4 2.44 -15.55 13.85
N ASP A 5 3.01 -15.12 14.99
CA ASP A 5 2.92 -13.74 15.46
C ASP A 5 3.47 -12.76 14.43
N PHE A 6 4.56 -13.12 13.74
CA PHE A 6 5.15 -12.29 12.69
C PHE A 6 4.17 -12.11 11.51
N LEU A 7 3.60 -13.22 10.99
CA LEU A 7 2.65 -13.17 9.88
C LEU A 7 1.41 -12.36 10.23
N GLN A 8 0.83 -12.58 11.41
CA GLN A 8 -0.32 -11.82 11.90
C GLN A 8 0.01 -10.32 12.02
N SER A 9 1.17 -10.00 12.59
CA SER A 9 1.63 -8.61 12.71
C SER A 9 1.82 -7.96 11.34
N ALA A 10 2.41 -8.67 10.37
CA ALA A 10 2.60 -8.16 9.02
C ALA A 10 1.26 -7.88 8.31
N ILE A 11 0.32 -8.84 8.38
CA ILE A 11 -1.04 -8.67 7.83
C ILE A 11 -1.73 -7.45 8.45
N GLN A 12 -1.66 -7.31 9.78
CA GLN A 12 -2.24 -6.16 10.48
C GLN A 12 -1.64 -4.84 9.99
N GLN A 13 -0.32 -4.76 9.85
CA GLN A 13 0.37 -3.55 9.37
C GLN A 13 -0.04 -3.18 7.94
N PHE A 14 -0.14 -4.15 7.03
CA PHE A 14 -0.64 -3.89 5.68
C PHE A 14 -2.09 -3.39 5.69
N ASN A 15 -2.96 -3.99 6.52
CA ASN A 15 -4.34 -3.52 6.69
C ASN A 15 -4.38 -2.08 7.21
N ASP A 16 -3.53 -1.73 8.18
CA ASP A 16 -3.47 -0.38 8.75
C ASP A 16 -3.09 0.65 7.66
N TYR A 17 -2.11 0.35 6.81
CA TYR A 17 -1.75 1.23 5.69
C TYR A 17 -2.85 1.33 4.65
N LYS A 18 -3.49 0.21 4.27
CA LYS A 18 -4.66 0.24 3.38
C LYS A 18 -5.75 1.15 3.94
N ASN A 19 -6.11 0.96 5.21
CA ASN A 19 -7.13 1.76 5.90
C ASN A 19 -6.79 3.26 5.94
N LEU A 20 -5.52 3.63 6.08
CA LEU A 20 -5.10 5.03 6.03
C LEU A 20 -5.32 5.64 4.65
N ALA A 21 -5.03 4.90 3.58
CA ALA A 21 -5.31 5.35 2.22
C ALA A 21 -6.83 5.43 1.96
N ASP A 22 -7.61 4.41 2.35
CA ASP A 22 -9.07 4.39 2.19
C ASP A 22 -9.73 5.59 2.89
N LYS A 23 -9.30 5.91 4.12
CA LYS A 23 -9.75 7.11 4.85
C LYS A 23 -9.32 8.41 4.17
N THR A 24 -8.23 8.40 3.43
CA THR A 24 -7.81 9.55 2.60
C THR A 24 -8.75 9.69 1.40
N PHE A 25 -9.01 8.62 0.68
CA PHE A 25 -9.90 8.59 -0.48
C PHE A 25 -11.31 9.07 -0.13
N ALA A 26 -11.84 8.65 1.01
CA ALA A 26 -13.16 9.05 1.50
C ALA A 26 -13.32 10.58 1.70
N GLN A 27 -12.23 11.33 1.76
CA GLN A 27 -12.26 12.79 1.89
C GLN A 27 -12.13 13.53 0.55
N LEU A 28 -11.85 12.81 -0.55
CA LEU A 28 -11.51 13.37 -1.85
C LEU A 28 -12.67 13.25 -2.85
N ASN A 29 -12.67 14.15 -3.84
CA ASN A 29 -13.53 14.03 -5.00
C ASN A 29 -12.80 13.28 -6.11
N GLU A 30 -13.54 12.72 -7.09
CA GLU A 30 -12.97 11.94 -8.19
C GLU A 30 -11.82 12.67 -8.93
N LYS A 31 -12.00 13.96 -9.23
CA LYS A 31 -10.97 14.78 -9.91
C LYS A 31 -9.68 14.93 -9.09
N ASP A 32 -9.76 14.83 -7.76
CA ASP A 32 -8.62 15.00 -6.87
C ASP A 32 -7.59 13.87 -7.03
N PHE A 33 -8.04 12.70 -7.50
CA PHE A 33 -7.17 11.54 -7.76
C PHE A 33 -6.15 11.78 -8.88
N TYR A 34 -6.46 12.67 -9.81
CA TYR A 34 -5.60 12.99 -10.96
C TYR A 34 -4.77 14.25 -10.75
N TYR A 35 -4.89 14.89 -9.59
CA TYR A 35 -4.17 16.11 -9.29
C TYR A 35 -2.67 15.84 -9.09
N SER A 36 -1.84 16.56 -9.83
CA SER A 36 -0.39 16.67 -9.63
C SER A 36 -0.04 18.14 -9.37
N PRO A 37 0.69 18.45 -8.28
CA PRO A 37 0.98 19.86 -7.90
C PRO A 37 1.74 20.65 -8.95
N ASP A 38 2.62 20.00 -9.70
CA ASP A 38 3.58 20.64 -10.62
C ASP A 38 3.74 19.90 -11.96
N GLY A 39 2.96 18.84 -12.18
CA GLY A 39 3.06 17.99 -13.37
C GLY A 39 4.21 16.98 -13.37
N PHE A 40 5.08 17.01 -12.34
CA PHE A 40 6.21 16.06 -12.19
C PHE A 40 5.96 15.04 -11.09
N ASN A 41 5.16 15.40 -10.09
CA ASN A 41 4.83 14.50 -8.99
C ASN A 41 3.73 13.52 -9.38
N ASN A 42 3.86 12.27 -8.90
CA ASN A 42 2.83 11.26 -9.09
C ASN A 42 1.51 11.71 -8.44
N SER A 43 0.43 11.62 -9.19
CA SER A 43 -0.92 11.77 -8.65
C SER A 43 -1.31 10.57 -7.79
N ILE A 44 -2.46 10.65 -7.11
CA ILE A 44 -3.03 9.49 -6.40
C ILE A 44 -3.34 8.37 -7.39
N ALA A 45 -3.87 8.67 -8.58
CA ALA A 45 -4.13 7.69 -9.62
C ALA A 45 -2.86 6.93 -10.03
N ILE A 46 -1.74 7.63 -10.25
CA ILE A 46 -0.45 7.00 -10.56
C ILE A 46 0.04 6.14 -9.39
N ASN A 47 -0.10 6.59 -8.15
CA ASN A 47 0.26 5.77 -6.99
C ASN A 47 -0.56 4.48 -6.93
N ILE A 48 -1.86 4.52 -7.23
CA ILE A 48 -2.75 3.35 -7.25
C ILE A 48 -2.32 2.38 -8.36
N THR A 49 -2.13 2.85 -9.60
CA THR A 49 -1.72 2.00 -10.73
C THR A 49 -0.37 1.34 -10.48
N HIS A 50 0.58 2.11 -9.92
CA HIS A 50 1.89 1.57 -9.54
C HIS A 50 1.80 0.51 -8.43
N LEU A 51 1.04 0.78 -7.37
CA LEU A 51 0.85 -0.18 -6.28
C LEU A 51 0.15 -1.45 -6.77
N HIS A 52 -0.89 -1.32 -7.59
CA HIS A 52 -1.59 -2.46 -8.21
C HIS A 52 -0.63 -3.35 -9.00
N GLY A 53 0.08 -2.79 -9.99
CA GLY A 53 1.03 -3.55 -10.80
C GLY A 53 2.16 -4.18 -9.97
N ASN A 54 2.61 -3.47 -8.92
CA ASN A 54 3.59 -4.01 -7.98
C ASN A 54 3.02 -5.18 -7.18
N MET A 55 1.83 -5.05 -6.59
CA MET A 55 1.22 -6.10 -5.78
C MET A 55 0.98 -7.35 -6.60
N LEU A 56 0.39 -7.23 -7.80
CA LEU A 56 0.19 -8.37 -8.68
C LEU A 56 1.52 -9.06 -9.02
N SER A 57 2.54 -8.28 -9.39
CA SER A 57 3.85 -8.82 -9.76
C SER A 57 4.52 -9.54 -8.59
N ARG A 58 4.49 -8.99 -7.38
CA ARG A 58 5.21 -9.52 -6.22
C ARG A 58 4.51 -10.71 -5.56
N TRP A 59 3.17 -10.71 -5.51
CA TRP A 59 2.41 -11.64 -4.68
C TRP A 59 1.76 -12.77 -5.46
N THR A 60 1.65 -12.69 -6.80
CA THR A 60 1.20 -13.81 -7.62
C THR A 60 2.29 -14.88 -7.65
N ASN A 61 1.94 -16.12 -7.28
CA ASN A 61 2.86 -17.25 -7.21
C ASN A 61 4.13 -16.94 -6.40
N PHE A 62 3.95 -16.24 -5.27
CA PHE A 62 4.99 -15.61 -4.47
C PHE A 62 6.17 -16.51 -4.10
N LEU A 63 5.88 -17.78 -3.75
CA LEU A 63 6.91 -18.74 -3.30
C LEU A 63 7.61 -19.46 -4.46
N THR A 64 7.09 -19.39 -5.68
CA THR A 64 7.52 -20.29 -6.78
C THR A 64 8.04 -19.56 -8.01
N GLU A 65 7.75 -18.27 -8.15
CA GLU A 65 8.15 -17.46 -9.31
C GLU A 65 8.93 -16.22 -8.86
N ASP A 66 9.74 -15.66 -9.78
CA ASP A 66 10.36 -14.35 -9.54
C ASP A 66 9.25 -13.29 -9.37
N GLY A 67 9.40 -12.46 -8.36
CA GLY A 67 8.50 -11.34 -8.13
C GLY A 67 8.55 -10.25 -9.21
N GLU A 68 9.49 -10.26 -10.15
CA GLU A 68 9.44 -9.45 -11.37
C GLU A 68 8.86 -10.31 -12.49
N LYS A 69 7.66 -9.96 -12.95
CA LYS A 69 6.93 -10.72 -13.95
C LYS A 69 7.18 -10.14 -15.35
N GLU A 70 7.39 -11.00 -16.36
CA GLU A 70 7.62 -10.57 -17.75
C GLU A 70 6.46 -9.77 -18.33
N TRP A 71 5.23 -10.05 -17.89
CA TRP A 71 4.03 -9.32 -18.34
C TRP A 71 3.88 -7.93 -17.71
N ARG A 72 4.68 -7.60 -16.65
CA ARG A 72 4.59 -6.30 -15.98
C ARG A 72 5.26 -5.21 -16.79
N LYS A 73 4.51 -4.23 -17.19
CA LYS A 73 5.01 -3.01 -17.86
C LYS A 73 5.15 -1.88 -16.84
N ARG A 74 6.24 -1.95 -16.03
CA ARG A 74 6.42 -1.04 -14.90
C ARG A 74 6.38 0.43 -15.30
N ASP A 75 6.99 0.79 -16.42
CA ASP A 75 7.11 2.20 -16.82
C ASP A 75 5.74 2.78 -17.22
N ASP A 76 4.86 1.97 -17.81
CA ASP A 76 3.49 2.37 -18.14
C ASP A 76 2.66 2.72 -16.89
N GLU A 77 3.02 2.20 -15.70
CA GLU A 77 2.33 2.49 -14.43
C GLU A 77 2.46 3.97 -14.01
N PHE A 78 3.48 4.67 -14.52
CA PHE A 78 3.77 6.07 -14.20
C PHE A 78 3.28 7.05 -15.27
N GLU A 79 2.79 6.55 -16.38
CA GLU A 79 2.20 7.38 -17.41
C GLU A 79 0.76 7.77 -17.04
N PRO A 80 0.28 8.94 -17.49
CA PRO A 80 -1.11 9.34 -17.27
C PRO A 80 -2.08 8.31 -17.84
N GLN A 81 -2.87 7.71 -16.98
CA GLN A 81 -3.89 6.72 -17.35
C GLN A 81 -5.26 7.38 -17.40
N HIS A 82 -6.12 6.90 -18.29
CA HIS A 82 -7.50 7.38 -18.45
C HIS A 82 -8.51 6.48 -17.73
N TYR A 83 -8.13 5.92 -16.57
CA TYR A 83 -9.04 5.15 -15.73
C TYR A 83 -10.14 6.05 -15.15
N SER A 84 -11.37 5.56 -15.09
CA SER A 84 -12.40 6.19 -14.27
C SER A 84 -12.07 6.00 -12.78
N HIS A 85 -12.71 6.80 -11.92
CA HIS A 85 -12.57 6.62 -10.46
C HIS A 85 -12.95 5.19 -10.02
N GLU A 86 -14.03 4.63 -10.58
CA GLU A 86 -14.46 3.26 -10.29
C GLU A 86 -13.39 2.24 -10.68
N GLN A 87 -12.78 2.39 -11.86
CA GLN A 87 -11.67 1.52 -12.29
C GLN A 87 -10.46 1.63 -11.37
N LEU A 88 -10.10 2.85 -10.92
CA LEU A 88 -9.01 3.02 -9.95
C LEU A 88 -9.30 2.30 -8.63
N MET A 89 -10.53 2.37 -8.13
CA MET A 89 -10.90 1.66 -6.91
C MET A 89 -10.90 0.14 -7.10
N GLN A 90 -11.27 -0.36 -8.27
CA GLN A 90 -11.15 -1.79 -8.60
C GLN A 90 -9.69 -2.25 -8.60
N LEU A 91 -8.78 -1.50 -9.24
CA LEU A 91 -7.34 -1.79 -9.23
C LEU A 91 -6.78 -1.78 -7.81
N TRP A 92 -7.18 -0.79 -6.99
CA TRP A 92 -6.79 -0.70 -5.59
C TRP A 92 -7.17 -1.95 -4.80
N GLU A 93 -8.44 -2.35 -4.87
CA GLU A 93 -8.94 -3.53 -4.14
C GLU A 93 -8.31 -4.83 -4.65
N GLU A 94 -8.16 -4.99 -5.97
CA GLU A 94 -7.56 -6.18 -6.56
C GLU A 94 -6.10 -6.38 -6.08
N GLY A 95 -5.30 -5.32 -6.11
CA GLY A 95 -3.92 -5.38 -5.64
C GLY A 95 -3.81 -5.86 -4.19
N TRP A 96 -4.58 -5.23 -3.28
CA TRP A 96 -4.60 -5.62 -1.87
C TRP A 96 -5.13 -7.03 -1.65
N GLN A 97 -6.14 -7.47 -2.40
CA GLN A 97 -6.66 -8.84 -2.31
C GLN A 97 -5.60 -9.89 -2.69
N VAL A 98 -4.82 -9.63 -3.73
CA VAL A 98 -3.73 -10.53 -4.13
C VAL A 98 -2.67 -10.63 -3.04
N LEU A 99 -2.28 -9.50 -2.45
CA LEU A 99 -1.35 -9.46 -1.32
C LEU A 99 -1.88 -10.26 -0.13
N PHE A 100 -3.08 -9.96 0.35
CA PHE A 100 -3.61 -10.62 1.55
C PHE A 100 -3.80 -12.12 1.34
N ARG A 101 -4.34 -12.56 0.21
CA ARG A 101 -4.45 -13.99 -0.11
C ARG A 101 -3.09 -14.69 -0.09
N SER A 102 -2.05 -14.04 -0.61
CA SER A 102 -0.69 -14.59 -0.57
C SER A 102 -0.17 -14.70 0.86
N LEU A 103 -0.29 -13.64 1.69
CA LEU A 103 0.17 -13.65 3.07
C LEU A 103 -0.59 -14.67 3.93
N GLU A 104 -1.91 -14.76 3.78
CA GLU A 104 -2.77 -15.70 4.51
C GLU A 104 -2.49 -17.17 4.16
N SER A 105 -1.91 -17.42 2.98
CA SER A 105 -1.50 -18.78 2.58
C SER A 105 -0.16 -19.21 3.16
N LEU A 106 0.63 -18.27 3.72
CA LEU A 106 1.94 -18.57 4.31
C LEU A 106 1.81 -19.23 5.68
N THR A 107 2.75 -20.10 5.95
CA THR A 107 2.95 -20.73 7.27
C THR A 107 4.27 -20.27 7.89
N PRO A 108 4.48 -20.44 9.20
CA PRO A 108 5.76 -20.14 9.82
C PRO A 108 6.97 -20.81 9.17
N THR A 109 6.78 -21.99 8.58
CA THR A 109 7.85 -22.74 7.89
C THR A 109 8.22 -22.15 6.54
N ASP A 110 7.42 -21.22 6.01
CA ASP A 110 7.72 -20.54 4.75
C ASP A 110 8.64 -19.32 4.95
N LEU A 111 8.73 -18.80 6.16
CA LEU A 111 9.38 -17.53 6.45
C LEU A 111 10.87 -17.48 6.08
N ASP A 112 11.57 -18.59 6.23
CA ASP A 112 13.00 -18.71 5.89
C ASP A 112 13.23 -19.16 4.45
N LYS A 113 12.17 -19.45 3.68
CA LYS A 113 12.32 -19.82 2.27
C LYS A 113 12.91 -18.67 1.46
N ILE A 114 13.70 -19.04 0.45
CA ILE A 114 14.25 -18.08 -0.49
C ILE A 114 13.29 -17.90 -1.65
N ILE A 115 12.93 -16.66 -1.89
CA ILE A 115 12.22 -16.20 -3.09
C ILE A 115 13.12 -15.26 -3.89
N TYR A 116 12.72 -14.93 -5.10
CA TYR A 116 13.50 -14.06 -5.96
C TYR A 116 12.72 -12.82 -6.36
N ILE A 117 13.39 -11.68 -6.40
CA ILE A 117 12.88 -10.45 -7.02
C ILE A 117 13.97 -9.88 -7.91
N ARG A 118 13.73 -9.85 -9.22
CA ARG A 118 14.73 -9.45 -10.22
C ARG A 118 16.01 -10.29 -10.11
N THR A 119 15.84 -11.59 -10.02
CA THR A 119 16.89 -12.59 -9.84
C THR A 119 17.69 -12.49 -8.54
N LYS A 120 17.38 -11.52 -7.67
CA LYS A 120 18.05 -11.40 -6.36
C LYS A 120 17.32 -12.21 -5.31
N PRO A 121 18.04 -13.09 -4.58
CA PRO A 121 17.44 -13.88 -3.51
C PRO A 121 17.09 -13.00 -2.31
N LEU A 122 15.97 -13.32 -1.68
CA LEU A 122 15.48 -12.73 -0.42
C LEU A 122 14.83 -13.84 0.40
N THR A 123 14.89 -13.76 1.72
CA THR A 123 13.99 -14.55 2.55
C THR A 123 12.56 -14.02 2.39
N VAL A 124 11.57 -14.86 2.69
CA VAL A 124 10.15 -14.42 2.73
C VAL A 124 10.00 -13.26 3.72
N ILE A 125 10.67 -13.31 4.88
CA ILE A 125 10.69 -12.22 5.86
C ILE A 125 11.19 -10.91 5.22
N ASP A 126 12.33 -10.95 4.55
CA ASP A 126 12.91 -9.75 3.92
C ASP A 126 12.01 -9.19 2.82
N ALA A 127 11.38 -10.08 2.05
CA ALA A 127 10.43 -9.67 1.02
C ALA A 127 9.19 -8.98 1.62
N ILE A 128 8.63 -9.51 2.71
CA ILE A 128 7.51 -8.89 3.45
C ILE A 128 7.92 -7.51 3.97
N HIS A 129 9.05 -7.38 4.66
CA HIS A 129 9.54 -6.09 5.16
C HIS A 129 9.77 -5.09 4.04
N ARG A 130 10.39 -5.53 2.95
CA ARG A 130 10.63 -4.69 1.77
C ARG A 130 9.33 -4.15 1.19
N GLN A 131 8.30 -4.97 1.06
CA GLN A 131 7.03 -4.54 0.51
C GLN A 131 6.24 -3.68 1.51
N LEU A 132 6.31 -3.96 2.80
CA LEU A 132 5.69 -3.12 3.83
C LEU A 132 6.24 -1.69 3.77
N THR A 133 7.57 -1.52 3.74
CA THR A 133 8.19 -0.20 3.65
C THR A 133 7.89 0.51 2.33
N HIS A 134 7.82 -0.23 1.22
CA HIS A 134 7.46 0.30 -0.08
C HIS A 134 6.03 0.84 -0.10
N TYR A 135 5.06 0.06 0.37
CA TYR A 135 3.65 0.47 0.37
C TYR A 135 3.40 1.59 1.39
N ALA A 136 4.05 1.55 2.55
CA ALA A 136 4.01 2.65 3.52
C ALA A 136 4.46 3.97 2.90
N SER A 137 5.52 3.95 2.08
CA SER A 137 6.04 5.14 1.38
C SER A 137 5.00 5.71 0.41
N HIS A 138 4.34 4.87 -0.40
CA HIS A 138 3.33 5.33 -1.35
C HIS A 138 2.03 5.77 -0.65
N VAL A 139 1.60 5.08 0.40
CA VAL A 139 0.46 5.52 1.22
C VAL A 139 0.76 6.87 1.88
N GLY A 140 2.00 7.09 2.33
CA GLY A 140 2.44 8.40 2.83
C GLY A 140 2.32 9.51 1.77
N GLN A 141 2.65 9.23 0.50
CA GLN A 141 2.45 10.16 -0.62
C GLN A 141 0.96 10.45 -0.86
N ILE A 142 0.12 9.42 -0.86
CA ILE A 142 -1.34 9.55 -1.01
C ILE A 142 -1.91 10.46 0.09
N ILE A 143 -1.54 10.22 1.35
CA ILE A 143 -1.98 11.02 2.50
C ILE A 143 -1.49 12.46 2.36
N PHE A 144 -0.23 12.66 1.96
CA PHE A 144 0.33 14.00 1.77
C PHE A 144 -0.44 14.78 0.70
N LEU A 145 -0.72 14.15 -0.46
CA LEU A 145 -1.52 14.76 -1.52
C LEU A 145 -2.94 15.08 -1.04
N GLY A 146 -3.61 14.14 -0.36
CA GLY A 146 -4.93 14.36 0.20
C GLY A 146 -4.97 15.57 1.15
N LYS A 147 -3.98 15.68 2.05
CA LYS A 147 -3.83 16.85 2.93
C LYS A 147 -3.59 18.15 2.15
N HIS A 148 -2.76 18.09 1.12
CA HIS A 148 -2.45 19.26 0.29
C HIS A 148 -3.70 19.75 -0.44
N ILE A 149 -4.53 18.86 -0.96
CA ILE A 149 -5.77 19.18 -1.68
C ILE A 149 -6.81 19.74 -0.72
N LYS A 150 -7.04 19.06 0.42
CA LYS A 150 -8.10 19.43 1.38
C LYS A 150 -7.76 20.63 2.25
N ARG A 151 -6.48 20.92 2.47
CA ARG A 151 -6.03 22.06 3.29
C ARG A 151 -6.72 22.12 4.66
N ALA A 152 -7.49 23.18 4.93
CA ALA A 152 -8.20 23.38 6.19
C ALA A 152 -9.34 22.37 6.42
N ASP A 153 -9.89 21.80 5.35
CA ASP A 153 -11.00 20.83 5.43
C ASP A 153 -10.50 19.38 5.70
N TRP A 154 -9.19 19.20 5.81
CA TRP A 154 -8.61 17.88 6.07
C TRP A 154 -8.98 17.38 7.46
N GLN A 155 -9.58 16.20 7.51
CA GLN A 155 -9.82 15.48 8.76
C GLN A 155 -8.63 14.58 9.09
N THR A 156 -8.04 14.78 10.26
CA THR A 156 -6.86 14.02 10.69
C THR A 156 -7.16 12.53 10.80
N LEU A 157 -6.25 11.69 10.31
CA LEU A 157 -6.38 10.23 10.32
C LEU A 157 -5.87 9.58 11.61
N SER A 158 -5.23 10.36 12.47
CA SER A 158 -4.68 9.91 13.76
C SER A 158 -5.09 10.89 14.87
N ILE A 159 -4.16 11.32 15.70
CA ILE A 159 -4.40 12.30 16.77
C ILE A 159 -4.26 13.72 16.19
N ALA A 160 -5.29 14.54 16.36
CA ALA A 160 -5.24 15.93 15.93
C ALA A 160 -4.17 16.73 16.68
N ARG A 161 -3.66 17.78 16.04
CA ARG A 161 -2.65 18.64 16.66
C ARG A 161 -3.21 19.27 17.94
N GLY A 162 -2.52 19.06 19.06
CA GLY A 162 -2.92 19.55 20.39
C GLY A 162 -3.79 18.58 21.20
N GLU A 163 -4.31 17.49 20.60
CA GLU A 163 -5.25 16.57 21.25
C GLU A 163 -4.60 15.34 21.93
N SER A 164 -3.26 15.24 21.89
CA SER A 164 -2.53 14.04 22.39
C SER A 164 -2.82 13.74 23.86
N LYS A 165 -2.95 14.77 24.71
CA LYS A 165 -3.23 14.60 26.14
C LYS A 165 -4.61 13.97 26.38
N GLY A 166 -5.64 14.55 25.73
CA GLY A 166 -7.01 14.03 25.85
C GLY A 166 -7.17 12.63 25.27
N PHE A 167 -6.45 12.33 24.15
CA PHE A 167 -6.41 10.99 23.57
C PHE A 167 -5.81 9.98 24.56
N ASN A 168 -4.64 10.27 25.15
CA ASN A 168 -3.98 9.38 26.08
C ASN A 168 -4.80 9.13 27.37
N GLU A 169 -5.58 10.11 27.83
CA GLU A 169 -6.47 9.95 28.98
C GLU A 169 -7.64 8.99 28.66
N LYS A 170 -8.15 9.01 27.42
CA LYS A 170 -9.20 8.07 26.98
C LYS A 170 -8.68 6.63 26.86
N MET A 171 -7.42 6.45 26.45
CA MET A 171 -6.81 5.11 26.31
C MET A 171 -6.47 4.42 27.64
N LYS A 172 -6.51 5.16 28.78
CA LYS A 172 -6.25 4.61 30.11
C LYS A 172 -7.51 4.05 30.81
N LYS A 173 -8.66 4.22 30.18
CA LYS A 173 -9.97 3.70 30.66
C LYS A 173 -10.31 2.39 29.98
#